data_c289ea612ed3ba7499d41e1ca6f0ce23
#
_entry.id   c289ea612ed3ba7499d41e1ca6f0ce23
#
_cell.length_a   1.000
_cell.length_b   1.000
_cell.length_c   1.000
_cell.angle_alpha   90.00
_cell.angle_beta   90.00
_cell.angle_gamma   90.00
#
_symmetry.space_group_name_H-M   'P 1'
#
loop_
_entity.id
_entity.type
_entity.pdbx_description
1 polymer ?
#
loop_
_entity_poly.entity_id
_entity_poly.type
_entity_poly.pdbx_seq_one_letter_code
_entity_poly.pdbx_strand_id
1 'polypeptide(L)'
;MDLTVNEKRVLAILAGKTSCTDVELAALLESPAESAVQWSHLCADRGLAVVEKQVEKTAKLTEEGAKYAAEGLPERQVLAVIDGSIPMKELTAHPLSRIAIGWLRKKNWIVMDKGMVSVNHEVADVIGDDEKALKELSADAAGTADLVKRGLAVIEESVSWTIKITPEGKALADAGLDLREEVGTLTRDQILSGEWKDLPLRRYSVDKLPKRIYGGRFHPNQQILDEIRDLLFEMGFTEFHGSIVQNAFWNFDALYQPQDHPAREMQDTFHLKEELPLPEGWEQVRDIHMNGGNTGSTGWGGDWNPEISKKCVLRTHSTSLSIQHLAKNPNPPLKAFSISRVYRRETIDPTHLPEFEQLEGIVMDEGLTFGHLLGFFKEFFGRMGFEEVRFRPGYFPYTEPSVEPEVWVDGLGWVELGGAGIFRKEVTAPW
;
A
#
# COMPACT_ATOMS: atom_id res chain seq x y z
N MET A 1 6.05 19.34 -39.57
CA MET A 1 5.27 18.29 -38.89
C MET A 1 6.10 17.80 -37.70
N ASP A 2 5.54 17.82 -36.49
CA ASP A 2 6.29 17.47 -35.27
C ASP A 2 6.27 15.95 -35.06
N LEU A 3 7.36 15.27 -35.37
CA LEU A 3 7.56 13.85 -35.19
C LEU A 3 8.49 13.59 -34.00
N THR A 4 8.17 12.60 -33.21
CA THR A 4 9.10 12.10 -32.18
C THR A 4 10.28 11.37 -32.82
N VAL A 5 11.40 11.21 -32.10
CA VAL A 5 12.57 10.49 -32.60
C VAL A 5 12.23 9.09 -33.07
N ASN A 6 11.33 8.38 -32.36
CA ASN A 6 10.93 7.03 -32.71
C ASN A 6 10.07 6.99 -34.00
N GLU A 7 9.16 7.94 -34.19
CA GLU A 7 8.42 8.09 -35.46
C GLU A 7 9.39 8.37 -36.62
N LYS A 8 10.38 9.23 -36.41
CA LYS A 8 11.42 9.53 -37.41
C LYS A 8 12.26 8.30 -37.75
N ARG A 9 12.64 7.48 -36.74
CA ARG A 9 13.37 6.23 -36.95
C ARG A 9 12.55 5.22 -37.74
N VAL A 10 11.25 5.05 -37.47
CA VAL A 10 10.33 4.22 -38.24
C VAL A 10 10.29 4.67 -39.66
N LEU A 11 10.12 5.97 -39.95
CA LEU A 11 10.07 6.50 -41.32
C LEU A 11 11.41 6.32 -42.07
N ALA A 12 12.53 6.52 -41.38
CA ALA A 12 13.86 6.32 -41.97
C ALA A 12 14.08 4.86 -42.43
N ILE A 13 13.67 3.90 -41.59
CA ILE A 13 13.75 2.47 -41.96
C ILE A 13 12.82 2.13 -43.14
N LEU A 14 11.58 2.60 -43.08
CA LEU A 14 10.58 2.35 -44.12
C LEU A 14 10.94 3.01 -45.43
N ALA A 15 11.62 4.14 -45.45
CA ALA A 15 12.09 4.79 -46.67
C ALA A 15 13.09 3.92 -47.44
N GLY A 16 13.91 3.14 -46.73
CA GLY A 16 14.86 2.20 -47.32
C GLY A 16 14.25 0.86 -47.79
N LYS A 17 13.16 0.42 -47.13
CA LYS A 17 12.56 -0.91 -47.39
C LYS A 17 11.17 -0.89 -48.04
N THR A 18 10.50 0.23 -48.08
CA THR A 18 9.13 0.46 -48.58
C THR A 18 8.04 -0.21 -47.72
N SER A 19 8.31 -1.40 -47.20
CA SER A 19 7.40 -2.13 -46.29
C SER A 19 8.20 -3.11 -45.43
N CYS A 20 7.74 -3.36 -44.21
CA CYS A 20 8.28 -4.41 -43.33
C CYS A 20 7.18 -4.93 -42.36
N THR A 21 7.45 -6.12 -41.81
CA THR A 21 6.60 -6.66 -40.74
C THR A 21 6.94 -5.99 -39.39
N ASP A 22 6.04 -6.13 -38.45
CA ASP A 22 6.24 -5.65 -37.07
C ASP A 22 7.50 -6.26 -36.43
N VAL A 23 7.75 -7.54 -36.65
CA VAL A 23 8.94 -8.25 -36.14
C VAL A 23 10.23 -7.71 -36.76
N GLU A 24 10.25 -7.53 -38.09
CA GLU A 24 11.40 -6.97 -38.79
C GLU A 24 11.68 -5.52 -38.37
N LEU A 25 10.63 -4.72 -38.25
CA LEU A 25 10.74 -3.33 -37.80
C LEU A 25 11.23 -3.23 -36.36
N ALA A 26 10.73 -4.08 -35.48
CA ALA A 26 11.17 -4.15 -34.07
C ALA A 26 12.67 -4.51 -33.97
N ALA A 27 13.12 -5.47 -34.75
CA ALA A 27 14.54 -5.87 -34.81
C ALA A 27 15.44 -4.72 -35.28
N LEU A 28 15.01 -3.96 -36.30
CA LEU A 28 15.75 -2.82 -36.83
C LEU A 28 15.74 -1.61 -35.91
N LEU A 29 14.72 -1.46 -35.08
CA LEU A 29 14.58 -0.41 -34.09
C LEU A 29 15.21 -0.79 -32.73
N GLU A 30 15.69 -2.02 -32.57
CA GLU A 30 16.17 -2.58 -31.30
C GLU A 30 15.14 -2.38 -30.17
N SER A 31 13.86 -2.66 -30.46
CA SER A 31 12.75 -2.37 -29.55
C SER A 31 11.73 -3.51 -29.54
N PRO A 32 10.86 -3.62 -28.50
CA PRO A 32 9.75 -4.57 -28.49
C PRO A 32 8.80 -4.35 -29.67
N ALA A 33 8.25 -5.45 -30.23
CA ALA A 33 7.32 -5.40 -31.36
C ALA A 33 6.10 -4.51 -31.11
N GLU A 34 5.56 -4.54 -29.89
CA GLU A 34 4.43 -3.69 -29.48
C GLU A 34 4.75 -2.19 -29.61
N SER A 35 5.98 -1.78 -29.22
CA SER A 35 6.42 -0.39 -29.36
C SER A 35 6.59 0.03 -30.80
N ALA A 36 7.16 -0.84 -31.65
CA ALA A 36 7.32 -0.61 -33.09
C ALA A 36 5.96 -0.43 -33.78
N VAL A 37 4.98 -1.28 -33.44
CA VAL A 37 3.59 -1.16 -33.91
C VAL A 37 2.95 0.14 -33.46
N GLN A 38 3.12 0.52 -32.18
CA GLN A 38 2.57 1.76 -31.64
C GLN A 38 3.12 2.99 -32.37
N TRP A 39 4.44 3.06 -32.60
CA TRP A 39 5.04 4.18 -33.33
C TRP A 39 4.62 4.20 -34.80
N SER A 40 4.39 3.03 -35.39
CA SER A 40 3.86 2.91 -36.75
C SER A 40 2.42 3.44 -36.85
N HIS A 41 1.57 3.16 -35.86
CA HIS A 41 0.23 3.74 -35.82
C HIS A 41 0.26 5.27 -35.68
N LEU A 42 1.18 5.84 -34.86
CA LEU A 42 1.37 7.28 -34.78
C LEU A 42 1.77 7.89 -36.14
N CYS A 43 2.61 7.19 -36.92
CA CYS A 43 2.92 7.60 -38.31
C CYS A 43 1.69 7.47 -39.23
N ALA A 44 0.88 6.43 -39.04
CA ALA A 44 -0.33 6.24 -39.83
C ALA A 44 -1.42 7.29 -39.54
N ASP A 45 -1.62 7.67 -38.28
CA ASP A 45 -2.54 8.73 -37.86
C ASP A 45 -2.18 10.08 -38.51
N ARG A 46 -0.92 10.25 -38.88
CA ARG A 46 -0.41 11.44 -39.58
C ARG A 46 -0.37 11.30 -41.11
N GLY A 47 -0.82 10.17 -41.63
CA GLY A 47 -0.83 9.89 -43.05
C GLY A 47 0.53 9.52 -43.66
N LEU A 48 1.55 9.23 -42.80
CA LEU A 48 2.94 8.96 -43.24
C LEU A 48 3.24 7.49 -43.46
N ALA A 49 2.41 6.60 -42.93
CA ALA A 49 2.49 5.15 -43.07
C ALA A 49 1.08 4.54 -43.17
N VAL A 50 1.01 3.29 -43.60
CA VAL A 50 -0.19 2.45 -43.58
C VAL A 50 0.13 1.22 -42.75
N VAL A 51 -0.72 0.85 -41.82
CA VAL A 51 -0.54 -0.30 -40.92
C VAL A 51 -1.69 -1.28 -41.21
N GLU A 52 -1.36 -2.44 -41.73
CA GLU A 52 -2.31 -3.49 -42.07
C GLU A 52 -2.20 -4.64 -41.07
N LYS A 53 -3.31 -4.99 -40.44
CA LYS A 53 -3.40 -6.12 -39.54
C LYS A 53 -3.68 -7.41 -40.30
N GLN A 54 -2.87 -8.44 -40.06
CA GLN A 54 -3.10 -9.78 -40.53
C GLN A 54 -3.34 -10.70 -39.33
N VAL A 55 -4.39 -11.51 -39.41
CA VAL A 55 -4.73 -12.48 -38.38
C VAL A 55 -4.68 -13.85 -39.00
N GLU A 56 -3.73 -14.64 -38.59
CA GLU A 56 -3.63 -16.06 -38.98
C GLU A 56 -4.20 -16.93 -37.88
N LYS A 57 -5.08 -17.85 -38.28
CA LYS A 57 -5.66 -18.83 -37.38
C LYS A 57 -5.03 -20.19 -37.67
N THR A 58 -4.34 -20.73 -36.68
CA THR A 58 -3.77 -22.08 -36.74
C THR A 58 -4.50 -22.99 -35.76
N ALA A 59 -4.89 -24.17 -36.22
CA ALA A 59 -5.47 -25.18 -35.38
C ALA A 59 -4.40 -26.18 -34.94
N LYS A 60 -4.41 -26.57 -33.67
CA LYS A 60 -3.54 -27.59 -33.09
C LYS A 60 -4.36 -28.61 -32.34
N LEU A 61 -4.01 -29.89 -32.46
CA LEU A 61 -4.62 -30.93 -31.65
C LEU A 61 -4.13 -30.86 -30.21
N THR A 62 -5.01 -31.12 -29.29
CA THR A 62 -4.64 -31.40 -27.89
C THR A 62 -4.04 -32.81 -27.80
N GLU A 63 -3.43 -33.16 -26.65
CA GLU A 63 -2.93 -34.52 -26.40
C GLU A 63 -4.03 -35.58 -26.61
N GLU A 64 -5.25 -35.31 -26.14
CA GLU A 64 -6.41 -36.19 -26.34
C GLU A 64 -6.85 -36.23 -27.77
N GLY A 65 -6.83 -35.08 -28.48
CA GLY A 65 -7.10 -35.00 -29.92
C GLY A 65 -6.11 -35.82 -30.74
N ALA A 66 -4.82 -35.74 -30.44
CA ALA A 66 -3.77 -36.53 -31.12
C ALA A 66 -3.95 -38.04 -30.87
N LYS A 67 -4.35 -38.46 -29.68
CA LYS A 67 -4.70 -39.84 -29.40
C LYS A 67 -5.86 -40.34 -30.27
N TYR A 68 -6.95 -39.60 -30.32
CA TYR A 68 -8.11 -39.97 -31.14
C TYR A 68 -7.86 -39.80 -32.66
N ALA A 69 -6.90 -39.02 -33.08
CA ALA A 69 -6.45 -39.01 -34.47
C ALA A 69 -5.83 -40.36 -34.91
N ALA A 70 -5.13 -41.01 -33.94
CA ALA A 70 -4.48 -42.32 -34.19
C ALA A 70 -5.46 -43.50 -34.00
N GLU A 71 -6.28 -43.46 -32.91
CA GLU A 71 -7.13 -44.58 -32.51
C GLU A 71 -8.57 -44.51 -33.07
N GLY A 72 -8.98 -43.36 -33.64
CA GLY A 72 -10.36 -43.06 -34.02
C GLY A 72 -11.14 -42.43 -32.88
N LEU A 73 -12.17 -41.65 -33.19
CA LEU A 73 -13.04 -41.01 -32.21
C LEU A 73 -13.73 -42.02 -31.28
N PRO A 74 -14.05 -41.70 -30.03
CA PRO A 74 -14.72 -42.60 -29.09
C PRO A 74 -15.97 -43.25 -29.66
N GLU A 75 -16.80 -42.50 -30.40
CA GLU A 75 -18.00 -43.00 -31.06
C GLU A 75 -17.67 -44.01 -32.17
N ARG A 76 -16.57 -43.84 -32.89
CA ARG A 76 -16.14 -44.79 -33.92
C ARG A 76 -15.66 -46.12 -33.29
N GLN A 77 -14.89 -46.00 -32.18
CA GLN A 77 -14.40 -47.17 -31.45
C GLN A 77 -15.55 -47.97 -30.84
N VAL A 78 -16.55 -47.29 -30.24
CA VAL A 78 -17.76 -47.94 -29.66
C VAL A 78 -18.66 -48.53 -30.77
N LEU A 79 -18.77 -47.87 -31.91
CA LEU A 79 -19.53 -48.37 -33.05
C LEU A 79 -18.95 -49.70 -33.56
N ALA A 80 -17.64 -49.86 -33.60
CA ALA A 80 -16.96 -51.08 -34.06
C ALA A 80 -17.24 -52.33 -33.18
N VAL A 81 -17.75 -52.14 -31.97
CA VAL A 81 -18.11 -53.24 -31.05
C VAL A 81 -19.57 -53.70 -31.23
N ILE A 82 -20.37 -52.94 -32.00
CA ILE A 82 -21.77 -53.28 -32.23
C ILE A 82 -21.84 -54.25 -33.41
N ASP A 83 -22.03 -55.55 -33.16
CA ASP A 83 -22.27 -56.56 -34.16
C ASP A 83 -23.79 -56.87 -34.23
N GLY A 84 -24.43 -56.40 -35.33
CA GLY A 84 -25.87 -56.52 -35.54
C GLY A 84 -26.71 -55.65 -34.57
N SER A 85 -27.27 -56.23 -33.52
CA SER A 85 -28.09 -55.52 -32.52
C SER A 85 -27.72 -55.98 -31.13
N ILE A 86 -27.32 -55.06 -30.25
CA ILE A 86 -26.91 -55.34 -28.85
C ILE A 86 -27.78 -54.63 -27.86
N PRO A 87 -27.96 -55.19 -26.62
CA PRO A 87 -28.68 -54.49 -25.55
C PRO A 87 -27.95 -53.21 -25.12
N MET A 88 -28.70 -52.15 -24.85
CA MET A 88 -28.11 -50.86 -24.36
C MET A 88 -27.25 -51.05 -23.11
N LYS A 89 -27.59 -52.02 -22.24
CA LYS A 89 -26.83 -52.33 -21.04
C LYS A 89 -25.40 -52.81 -21.36
N GLU A 90 -25.24 -53.56 -22.45
CA GLU A 90 -23.96 -54.08 -22.91
C GLU A 90 -23.12 -52.94 -23.52
N LEU A 91 -23.73 -52.04 -24.28
CA LEU A 91 -23.07 -50.86 -24.84
C LEU A 91 -22.56 -49.92 -23.73
N THR A 92 -23.31 -49.77 -22.64
CA THR A 92 -22.89 -48.92 -21.50
C THR A 92 -21.73 -49.50 -20.70
N ALA A 93 -21.42 -50.80 -20.86
CA ALA A 93 -20.24 -51.40 -20.21
C ALA A 93 -18.92 -51.05 -20.87
N HIS A 94 -18.93 -50.53 -22.10
CA HIS A 94 -17.71 -50.11 -22.78
C HIS A 94 -17.07 -48.87 -22.10
N PRO A 95 -15.74 -48.82 -21.90
CA PRO A 95 -15.08 -47.70 -21.17
C PRO A 95 -15.38 -46.34 -21.76
N LEU A 96 -15.51 -46.20 -23.10
CA LEU A 96 -15.79 -44.96 -23.77
C LEU A 96 -17.29 -44.68 -23.97
N SER A 97 -18.18 -45.55 -23.52
CA SER A 97 -19.62 -45.43 -23.72
C SER A 97 -20.21 -44.09 -23.21
N ARG A 98 -19.71 -43.60 -22.07
CA ARG A 98 -20.17 -42.36 -21.45
C ARG A 98 -20.01 -41.15 -22.39
N ILE A 99 -18.95 -41.11 -23.19
CA ILE A 99 -18.65 -40.02 -24.14
C ILE A 99 -19.28 -40.33 -25.49
N ALA A 100 -19.16 -41.58 -25.96
CA ALA A 100 -19.53 -42.01 -27.30
C ALA A 100 -21.05 -42.00 -27.53
N ILE A 101 -21.88 -42.48 -26.60
CA ILE A 101 -23.34 -42.66 -26.81
C ILE A 101 -24.02 -41.33 -27.18
N GLY A 102 -23.61 -40.23 -26.55
CA GLY A 102 -24.15 -38.89 -26.85
C GLY A 102 -23.89 -38.50 -28.33
N TRP A 103 -22.67 -38.76 -28.77
CA TRP A 103 -22.25 -38.44 -30.15
C TRP A 103 -22.84 -39.40 -31.17
N LEU A 104 -22.94 -40.71 -30.88
CA LEU A 104 -23.60 -41.70 -31.72
C LEU A 104 -25.05 -41.31 -32.00
N ARG A 105 -25.77 -40.82 -30.98
CA ARG A 105 -27.16 -40.32 -31.14
C ARG A 105 -27.20 -39.03 -31.96
N LYS A 106 -26.32 -38.05 -31.66
CA LYS A 106 -26.26 -36.77 -32.35
C LYS A 106 -25.96 -36.91 -33.82
N LYS A 107 -25.12 -37.89 -34.17
CA LYS A 107 -24.75 -38.21 -35.55
C LYS A 107 -25.73 -39.15 -36.24
N ASN A 108 -26.77 -39.65 -35.57
CA ASN A 108 -27.72 -40.67 -36.02
C ASN A 108 -27.04 -41.99 -36.51
N TRP A 109 -25.90 -42.33 -35.90
CA TRP A 109 -25.14 -43.53 -36.26
C TRP A 109 -25.70 -44.79 -35.65
N ILE A 110 -26.59 -44.66 -34.68
CA ILE A 110 -27.32 -45.78 -34.02
C ILE A 110 -28.82 -45.54 -34.04
N VAL A 111 -29.56 -46.65 -34.19
CA VAL A 111 -31.01 -46.71 -34.06
C VAL A 111 -31.33 -47.48 -32.79
N MET A 112 -32.31 -46.99 -32.01
CA MET A 112 -32.74 -47.60 -30.78
C MET A 112 -34.18 -48.08 -30.91
N ASP A 113 -34.40 -49.38 -30.76
CA ASP A 113 -35.73 -49.98 -30.67
C ASP A 113 -35.82 -50.90 -29.45
N LYS A 114 -36.84 -50.68 -28.60
CA LYS A 114 -37.18 -51.51 -27.41
C LYS A 114 -35.97 -51.88 -26.53
N GLY A 115 -35.00 -50.98 -26.36
CA GLY A 115 -33.80 -51.20 -25.54
C GLY A 115 -32.65 -51.94 -26.26
N MET A 116 -32.79 -52.25 -27.51
CA MET A 116 -31.74 -52.72 -28.37
C MET A 116 -31.15 -51.56 -29.19
N VAL A 117 -29.86 -51.63 -29.47
CA VAL A 117 -29.11 -50.63 -30.26
C VAL A 117 -28.53 -51.34 -31.48
N SER A 118 -28.78 -50.78 -32.66
CA SER A 118 -28.22 -51.25 -33.92
C SER A 118 -27.53 -50.10 -34.69
N VAL A 119 -26.58 -50.44 -35.54
CA VAL A 119 -25.87 -49.45 -36.34
C VAL A 119 -26.74 -49.00 -37.51
N ASN A 120 -26.79 -47.69 -37.77
CA ASN A 120 -27.39 -47.12 -38.93
C ASN A 120 -26.32 -47.04 -40.05
N HIS A 121 -26.15 -48.09 -40.85
CA HIS A 121 -25.12 -48.19 -41.86
C HIS A 121 -25.22 -47.14 -42.99
N GLU A 122 -26.41 -46.56 -43.21
CA GLU A 122 -26.59 -45.52 -44.25
C GLU A 122 -25.78 -44.22 -43.90
N VAL A 123 -25.60 -43.95 -42.60
CA VAL A 123 -24.95 -42.75 -42.12
C VAL A 123 -23.61 -43.05 -41.42
N ALA A 124 -23.55 -44.17 -40.69
CA ALA A 124 -22.37 -44.52 -39.92
C ALA A 124 -21.15 -44.94 -40.74
N ASP A 125 -21.33 -45.45 -41.95
CA ASP A 125 -20.24 -45.88 -42.83
C ASP A 125 -19.58 -44.70 -43.55
N VAL A 126 -20.14 -43.49 -43.47
CA VAL A 126 -19.57 -42.26 -44.03
C VAL A 126 -18.63 -41.61 -42.99
N ILE A 127 -17.43 -41.19 -43.47
CA ILE A 127 -16.48 -40.46 -42.62
C ILE A 127 -17.04 -39.06 -42.35
N GLY A 128 -17.22 -38.73 -41.06
CA GLY A 128 -17.72 -37.42 -40.61
C GLY A 128 -16.72 -36.29 -40.84
N ASP A 129 -17.21 -35.05 -40.90
CA ASP A 129 -16.35 -33.88 -41.11
C ASP A 129 -15.39 -33.63 -39.90
N ASP A 130 -15.77 -33.97 -38.68
CA ASP A 130 -14.91 -33.97 -37.51
C ASP A 130 -13.79 -35.03 -37.60
N GLU A 131 -14.06 -36.20 -38.20
CA GLU A 131 -13.06 -37.23 -38.42
C GLU A 131 -12.06 -36.84 -39.54
N LYS A 132 -12.54 -36.14 -40.59
CA LYS A 132 -11.67 -35.56 -41.60
C LYS A 132 -10.80 -34.47 -41.04
N ALA A 133 -11.40 -33.56 -40.26
CA ALA A 133 -10.70 -32.47 -39.59
C ALA A 133 -9.67 -32.97 -38.59
N LEU A 134 -9.87 -34.14 -37.98
CA LEU A 134 -8.91 -34.74 -37.03
C LEU A 134 -7.63 -35.22 -37.76
N LYS A 135 -7.76 -35.62 -39.04
CA LYS A 135 -6.63 -36.09 -39.88
C LYS A 135 -5.95 -34.95 -40.64
N GLU A 136 -6.73 -33.99 -41.13
CA GLU A 136 -6.25 -32.84 -41.87
C GLU A 136 -6.73 -31.56 -41.21
N LEU A 137 -6.03 -31.20 -40.10
CA LEU A 137 -6.44 -30.11 -39.20
C LEU A 137 -6.18 -28.76 -39.89
N SER A 138 -7.24 -28.02 -40.12
CA SER A 138 -7.19 -26.61 -40.52
C SER A 138 -8.18 -25.79 -39.70
N ALA A 139 -7.85 -24.55 -39.39
CA ALA A 139 -8.72 -23.69 -38.58
C ALA A 139 -10.12 -23.48 -39.24
N ASP A 140 -10.18 -23.46 -40.55
CA ASP A 140 -11.39 -23.23 -41.35
C ASP A 140 -12.08 -24.50 -41.84
N ALA A 141 -11.54 -25.70 -41.53
CA ALA A 141 -12.13 -26.97 -41.99
C ALA A 141 -13.48 -27.23 -41.30
N ALA A 142 -14.42 -27.74 -42.10
CA ALA A 142 -15.68 -28.23 -41.55
C ALA A 142 -15.38 -29.33 -40.50
N GLY A 143 -15.99 -29.25 -39.32
CA GLY A 143 -15.71 -30.16 -38.21
C GLY A 143 -14.68 -29.68 -37.19
N THR A 144 -13.77 -28.77 -37.50
CA THR A 144 -12.80 -28.23 -36.55
C THR A 144 -13.50 -27.52 -35.38
N ALA A 145 -14.60 -26.81 -35.63
CA ALA A 145 -15.39 -26.17 -34.56
C ALA A 145 -15.99 -27.19 -33.58
N ASP A 146 -16.37 -28.39 -34.07
CA ASP A 146 -16.85 -29.46 -33.19
C ASP A 146 -15.70 -30.10 -32.40
N LEU A 147 -14.51 -30.22 -32.96
CA LEU A 147 -13.30 -30.67 -32.29
C LEU A 147 -12.91 -29.70 -31.16
N VAL A 148 -12.98 -28.40 -31.42
CA VAL A 148 -12.70 -27.36 -30.40
C VAL A 148 -13.72 -27.43 -29.24
N LYS A 149 -15.03 -27.56 -29.55
CA LYS A 149 -16.08 -27.73 -28.50
C LYS A 149 -15.88 -28.99 -27.69
N ARG A 150 -15.25 -30.02 -28.25
CA ARG A 150 -14.92 -31.27 -27.54
C ARG A 150 -13.61 -31.20 -26.77
N GLY A 151 -12.85 -30.11 -26.85
CA GLY A 151 -11.52 -29.99 -26.26
C GLY A 151 -10.42 -30.80 -26.95
N LEU A 152 -10.69 -31.29 -28.20
CA LEU A 152 -9.76 -32.10 -28.99
C LEU A 152 -8.84 -31.26 -29.87
N ALA A 153 -9.19 -30.01 -30.12
CA ALA A 153 -8.37 -29.04 -30.86
C ALA A 153 -8.45 -27.65 -30.17
N VAL A 154 -7.41 -26.85 -30.37
CA VAL A 154 -7.33 -25.45 -29.96
C VAL A 154 -7.02 -24.61 -31.17
N ILE A 155 -7.70 -23.49 -31.35
CA ILE A 155 -7.38 -22.49 -32.36
C ILE A 155 -6.50 -21.42 -31.72
N GLU A 156 -5.28 -21.26 -32.21
CA GLU A 156 -4.37 -20.18 -31.87
C GLU A 156 -4.48 -19.08 -32.92
N GLU A 157 -4.74 -17.86 -32.48
CA GLU A 157 -4.71 -16.69 -33.35
C GLU A 157 -3.37 -15.98 -33.19
N SER A 158 -2.60 -15.89 -34.28
CA SER A 158 -1.41 -15.06 -34.34
C SER A 158 -1.74 -13.76 -35.07
N VAL A 159 -1.38 -12.64 -34.48
CA VAL A 159 -1.56 -11.32 -35.09
C VAL A 159 -0.21 -10.81 -35.53
N SER A 160 -0.08 -10.49 -36.82
CA SER A 160 1.07 -9.81 -37.40
C SER A 160 0.64 -8.50 -38.06
N TRP A 161 1.57 -7.58 -38.14
CA TRP A 161 1.32 -6.28 -38.74
C TRP A 161 2.27 -6.03 -39.89
N THR A 162 1.75 -5.54 -41.00
CA THR A 162 2.55 -5.10 -42.15
C THR A 162 2.48 -3.58 -42.23
N ILE A 163 3.62 -2.93 -42.17
CA ILE A 163 3.76 -1.47 -42.19
C ILE A 163 4.35 -1.04 -43.51
N LYS A 164 3.70 -0.10 -44.19
CA LYS A 164 4.10 0.44 -45.49
C LYS A 164 4.23 1.96 -45.41
N ILE A 165 5.27 2.52 -46.01
CA ILE A 165 5.43 3.96 -46.09
C ILE A 165 4.52 4.56 -47.17
N THR A 166 3.95 5.74 -46.91
CA THR A 166 3.22 6.49 -47.94
C THR A 166 4.17 7.36 -48.77
N PRO A 167 3.72 7.85 -49.95
CA PRO A 167 4.51 8.81 -50.72
C PRO A 167 4.92 10.07 -49.91
N GLU A 168 4.01 10.58 -49.06
CA GLU A 168 4.24 11.72 -48.18
C GLU A 168 5.28 11.39 -47.11
N GLY A 169 5.17 10.19 -46.53
CA GLY A 169 6.15 9.71 -45.52
C GLY A 169 7.55 9.56 -46.15
N LYS A 170 7.62 9.06 -47.36
CA LYS A 170 8.87 8.92 -48.12
C LYS A 170 9.49 10.27 -48.44
N ALA A 171 8.72 11.21 -48.95
CA ALA A 171 9.19 12.57 -49.24
C ALA A 171 9.75 13.27 -48.01
N LEU A 172 9.10 13.05 -46.86
CA LEU A 172 9.57 13.61 -45.58
C LEU A 172 10.88 12.96 -45.09
N ALA A 173 11.02 11.65 -45.26
CA ALA A 173 12.23 10.94 -44.92
C ALA A 173 13.42 11.34 -45.83
N ASP A 174 13.17 11.48 -47.14
CA ASP A 174 14.18 11.89 -48.15
C ASP A 174 14.63 13.34 -47.97
N ALA A 175 13.77 14.21 -47.37
CA ALA A 175 14.13 15.60 -47.03
C ALA A 175 15.11 15.71 -45.82
N GLY A 176 15.39 14.61 -45.15
CA GLY A 176 16.30 14.50 -43.99
C GLY A 176 15.57 14.61 -42.65
N LEU A 177 15.77 13.59 -41.84
CA LEU A 177 15.19 13.51 -40.49
C LEU A 177 16.31 13.70 -39.44
N ASP A 178 16.11 14.58 -38.48
CA ASP A 178 16.99 14.67 -37.31
C ASP A 178 16.68 13.52 -36.34
N LEU A 179 17.60 12.54 -36.30
CA LEU A 179 17.49 11.31 -35.51
C LEU A 179 18.22 11.42 -34.16
N ARG A 180 18.74 12.60 -33.78
CA ARG A 180 19.39 12.78 -32.48
C ARG A 180 18.40 12.50 -31.34
N GLU A 181 18.92 11.94 -30.28
CA GLU A 181 18.11 11.59 -29.09
C GLU A 181 17.58 12.85 -28.39
N GLU A 182 16.27 12.90 -28.19
CA GLU A 182 15.62 14.02 -27.54
C GLU A 182 15.76 13.91 -26.02
N VAL A 183 16.24 14.98 -25.37
CA VAL A 183 16.38 15.05 -23.92
C VAL A 183 15.07 15.49 -23.26
N GLY A 184 14.50 14.61 -22.43
CA GLY A 184 13.25 14.92 -21.70
C GLY A 184 13.46 15.61 -20.37
N THR A 185 14.62 15.41 -19.72
CA THR A 185 14.99 16.02 -18.44
C THR A 185 16.46 16.40 -18.50
N LEU A 186 16.77 17.65 -18.23
CA LEU A 186 18.15 18.14 -18.20
C LEU A 186 18.84 17.73 -16.89
N THR A 187 20.08 17.27 -17.01
CA THR A 187 20.94 17.05 -15.84
C THR A 187 21.53 18.38 -15.34
N ARG A 188 21.99 18.39 -14.07
CA ARG A 188 22.67 19.53 -13.49
C ARG A 188 23.89 19.94 -14.34
N ASP A 189 24.67 18.97 -14.80
CA ASP A 189 25.91 19.24 -15.57
C ASP A 189 25.60 19.83 -16.94
N GLN A 190 24.57 19.36 -17.62
CA GLN A 190 24.09 19.93 -18.88
C GLN A 190 23.62 21.40 -18.73
N ILE A 191 23.02 21.71 -17.57
CA ILE A 191 22.59 23.09 -17.27
C ILE A 191 23.80 23.99 -17.02
N LEU A 192 24.78 23.52 -16.22
CA LEU A 192 25.94 24.26 -15.84
C LEU A 192 26.93 24.48 -17.01
N SER A 193 27.13 23.47 -17.86
CA SER A 193 27.97 23.53 -19.06
C SER A 193 27.36 24.37 -20.17
N GLY A 194 26.05 24.57 -20.18
CA GLY A 194 25.32 25.23 -21.23
C GLY A 194 25.04 24.36 -22.48
N GLU A 195 25.41 23.08 -22.47
CA GLU A 195 25.19 22.13 -23.58
C GLU A 195 23.71 21.99 -23.95
N TRP A 196 22.80 22.23 -23.00
CA TRP A 196 21.37 22.13 -23.22
C TRP A 196 20.85 23.02 -24.36
N LYS A 197 21.61 24.07 -24.76
CA LYS A 197 21.24 24.98 -25.86
C LYS A 197 21.29 24.29 -27.22
N ASP A 198 22.14 23.28 -27.38
CA ASP A 198 22.37 22.55 -28.62
C ASP A 198 21.71 21.17 -28.65
N LEU A 199 21.07 20.77 -27.52
CA LEU A 199 20.35 19.49 -27.42
C LEU A 199 18.94 19.61 -27.96
N PRO A 200 18.46 18.60 -28.71
CA PRO A 200 17.06 18.50 -29.09
C PRO A 200 16.21 18.20 -27.86
N LEU A 201 15.49 19.17 -27.38
CA LEU A 201 14.61 19.02 -26.20
C LEU A 201 13.31 18.32 -26.63
N ARG A 202 12.89 17.32 -25.84
CA ARG A 202 11.60 16.67 -26.04
C ARG A 202 10.47 17.66 -25.81
N ARG A 203 9.63 17.83 -26.80
CA ARG A 203 8.41 18.62 -26.66
C ARG A 203 7.39 17.90 -25.82
N TYR A 204 6.68 18.59 -24.99
CA TYR A 204 5.54 18.08 -24.23
C TYR A 204 4.24 18.62 -24.81
N SER A 205 3.18 17.84 -24.71
CA SER A 205 1.83 18.24 -25.11
C SER A 205 1.05 18.62 -23.85
N VAL A 206 0.49 19.80 -23.82
CA VAL A 206 -0.40 20.27 -22.73
C VAL A 206 -1.77 19.59 -22.78
N ASP A 207 -2.14 19.00 -23.92
CA ASP A 207 -3.41 18.30 -24.09
C ASP A 207 -3.38 16.85 -23.58
N LYS A 208 -2.18 16.31 -23.34
CA LYS A 208 -2.04 14.98 -22.74
C LYS A 208 -2.14 15.08 -21.23
N LEU A 209 -3.18 14.46 -20.69
CA LEU A 209 -3.32 14.32 -19.24
C LEU A 209 -2.08 13.61 -18.67
N PRO A 210 -1.51 14.12 -17.57
CA PRO A 210 -0.42 13.44 -16.89
C PRO A 210 -0.89 12.08 -16.36
N LYS A 211 0.08 11.18 -16.14
CA LYS A 211 -0.21 9.92 -15.47
C LYS A 211 -0.89 10.21 -14.13
N ARG A 212 -2.04 9.59 -13.91
CA ARG A 212 -2.78 9.76 -12.65
C ARG A 212 -1.91 9.30 -11.49
N ILE A 213 -1.58 10.23 -10.61
CA ILE A 213 -0.85 9.94 -9.37
C ILE A 213 -1.92 9.82 -8.28
N TYR A 214 -1.93 8.67 -7.61
CA TYR A 214 -2.74 8.50 -6.42
C TYR A 214 -1.90 8.99 -5.24
N GLY A 215 -2.33 10.09 -4.64
CA GLY A 215 -1.73 10.61 -3.42
C GLY A 215 -1.83 9.60 -2.27
N GLY A 216 -0.93 9.67 -1.32
CA GLY A 216 -1.06 8.98 -0.05
C GLY A 216 -2.24 9.54 0.77
N ARG A 217 -2.59 8.83 1.84
CA ARG A 217 -3.51 9.32 2.88
C ARG A 217 -2.73 9.41 4.18
N PHE A 218 -3.08 10.36 5.01
CA PHE A 218 -2.59 10.41 6.38
C PHE A 218 -3.05 9.17 7.13
N HIS A 219 -2.19 8.65 8.00
CA HIS A 219 -2.55 7.56 8.88
C HIS A 219 -3.69 8.04 9.81
N PRO A 220 -4.71 7.21 10.13
CA PRO A 220 -5.82 7.63 10.99
C PRO A 220 -5.37 8.21 12.33
N ASN A 221 -4.36 7.59 12.96
CA ASN A 221 -3.78 8.13 14.20
C ASN A 221 -3.22 9.55 14.02
N GLN A 222 -2.53 9.81 12.88
CA GLN A 222 -2.01 11.16 12.60
C GLN A 222 -3.14 12.18 12.43
N GLN A 223 -4.26 11.80 11.83
CA GLN A 223 -5.42 12.68 11.69
C GLN A 223 -5.99 13.07 13.05
N ILE A 224 -6.10 12.10 13.98
CA ILE A 224 -6.55 12.36 15.37
C ILE A 224 -5.56 13.30 16.09
N LEU A 225 -4.25 13.08 15.96
CA LEU A 225 -3.24 13.93 16.58
C LEU A 225 -3.29 15.36 16.03
N ASP A 226 -3.53 15.54 14.75
CA ASP A 226 -3.65 16.85 14.13
C ASP A 226 -4.95 17.55 14.57
N GLU A 227 -6.06 16.83 14.69
CA GLU A 227 -7.31 17.34 15.24
C GLU A 227 -7.18 17.80 16.69
N ILE A 228 -6.48 17.02 17.52
CA ILE A 228 -6.16 17.42 18.91
C ILE A 228 -5.32 18.70 18.94
N ARG A 229 -4.31 18.84 18.05
CA ARG A 229 -3.50 20.07 17.97
C ARG A 229 -4.34 21.27 17.62
N ASP A 230 -5.16 21.16 16.58
CA ASP A 230 -6.01 22.25 16.12
C ASP A 230 -6.97 22.69 17.23
N LEU A 231 -7.57 21.74 17.93
CA LEU A 231 -8.46 22.01 19.05
C LEU A 231 -7.73 22.76 20.19
N LEU A 232 -6.52 22.33 20.55
CA LEU A 232 -5.74 22.99 21.60
C LEU A 232 -5.26 24.38 21.17
N PHE A 233 -4.89 24.59 19.92
CA PHE A 233 -4.59 25.91 19.39
C PHE A 233 -5.81 26.84 19.45
N GLU A 234 -7.00 26.36 19.10
CA GLU A 234 -8.25 27.12 19.26
C GLU A 234 -8.55 27.45 20.72
N MET A 235 -8.17 26.57 21.67
CA MET A 235 -8.30 26.81 23.09
C MET A 235 -7.19 27.73 23.65
N GLY A 236 -6.28 28.23 22.79
CA GLY A 236 -5.24 29.20 23.13
C GLY A 236 -3.96 28.61 23.73
N PHE A 237 -3.70 27.33 23.51
CA PHE A 237 -2.44 26.70 23.89
C PHE A 237 -1.36 26.92 22.83
N THR A 238 -0.10 26.85 23.24
CA THR A 238 1.08 26.78 22.36
C THR A 238 1.75 25.41 22.46
N GLU A 239 2.15 24.83 21.35
CA GLU A 239 2.82 23.52 21.36
C GLU A 239 4.31 23.69 21.71
N PHE A 240 4.83 22.82 22.56
CA PHE A 240 6.27 22.73 22.88
C PHE A 240 6.77 21.31 22.68
N HIS A 241 8.07 21.18 22.43
CA HIS A 241 8.74 19.92 22.16
C HIS A 241 9.98 19.74 23.03
N GLY A 242 10.42 18.49 23.17
CA GLY A 242 11.64 18.18 23.88
C GLY A 242 12.22 16.81 23.52
N SER A 243 13.42 16.52 24.05
CA SER A 243 14.15 15.30 23.75
C SER A 243 13.44 14.06 24.32
N ILE A 244 13.49 12.97 23.54
CA ILE A 244 13.05 11.63 23.99
C ILE A 244 13.97 11.10 25.10
N VAL A 245 15.27 11.33 24.97
CA VAL A 245 16.26 10.96 25.99
C VAL A 245 16.30 12.07 27.03
N GLN A 246 16.05 11.67 28.27
CA GLN A 246 16.07 12.54 29.43
C GLN A 246 17.04 11.99 30.48
N ASN A 247 17.56 12.84 31.38
CA ASN A 247 18.14 12.29 32.60
C ASN A 247 17.02 11.94 33.59
N ALA A 248 17.31 11.09 34.55
CA ALA A 248 16.37 10.68 35.60
C ALA A 248 15.93 11.88 36.46
N PHE A 249 16.74 12.93 36.54
CA PHE A 249 16.38 14.17 37.21
C PHE A 249 15.08 14.77 36.64
N TRP A 250 15.03 15.06 35.38
CA TRP A 250 13.84 15.65 34.77
C TRP A 250 12.66 14.69 34.70
N ASN A 251 12.97 13.38 34.46
CA ASN A 251 11.90 12.38 34.33
C ASN A 251 11.25 12.03 35.69
N PHE A 252 11.94 12.21 36.79
CA PHE A 252 11.46 11.79 38.12
C PHE A 252 11.70 12.81 39.21
N ASP A 253 12.94 13.25 39.47
CA ASP A 253 13.27 14.08 40.65
C ASP A 253 12.58 15.42 40.62
N ALA A 254 12.59 16.12 39.48
CA ALA A 254 11.91 17.40 39.28
C ALA A 254 10.38 17.32 39.45
N LEU A 255 9.82 16.11 39.41
CA LEU A 255 8.42 15.80 39.64
C LEU A 255 8.17 15.26 41.04
N TYR A 256 9.12 15.49 41.95
CA TYR A 256 9.02 15.08 43.37
C TYR A 256 8.76 13.57 43.55
N GLN A 257 9.23 12.74 42.63
CA GLN A 257 9.15 11.28 42.72
C GLN A 257 10.39 10.75 43.43
N PRO A 258 10.26 10.03 44.57
CA PRO A 258 11.42 9.59 45.37
C PRO A 258 12.33 8.65 44.58
N GLN A 259 13.63 8.62 44.95
CA GLN A 259 14.63 7.84 44.22
C GLN A 259 14.48 6.33 44.36
N ASP A 260 13.77 5.87 45.36
CA ASP A 260 13.42 4.47 45.63
C ASP A 260 12.02 4.07 45.09
N HIS A 261 11.40 4.95 44.29
CA HIS A 261 10.09 4.66 43.75
C HIS A 261 10.16 3.51 42.69
N PRO A 262 9.26 2.50 42.74
CA PRO A 262 9.28 1.34 41.86
C PRO A 262 9.28 1.68 40.38
N ALA A 263 8.59 2.73 39.95
CA ALA A 263 8.54 3.16 38.53
C ALA A 263 9.92 3.52 37.94
N ARG A 264 10.93 3.75 38.78
CA ARG A 264 12.32 4.00 38.34
C ARG A 264 13.10 2.71 38.04
N GLU A 265 12.55 1.55 38.38
CA GLU A 265 13.22 0.29 38.22
C GLU A 265 13.31 -0.09 36.72
N MET A 266 14.28 -0.96 36.39
CA MET A 266 14.49 -1.44 35.04
C MET A 266 13.28 -2.20 34.45
N GLN A 267 12.32 -2.57 35.28
CA GLN A 267 11.10 -3.26 34.83
C GLN A 267 10.15 -2.32 34.10
N ASP A 268 10.10 -1.04 34.52
CA ASP A 268 9.14 -0.06 34.00
C ASP A 268 9.79 1.02 33.14
N THR A 269 11.10 1.22 33.23
CA THR A 269 11.85 2.28 32.56
C THR A 269 12.97 1.73 31.68
N PHE A 270 13.09 2.27 30.46
CA PHE A 270 14.24 1.99 29.61
C PHE A 270 15.41 2.89 29.98
N HIS A 271 16.42 2.30 30.63
CA HIS A 271 17.67 2.97 30.96
C HIS A 271 18.68 2.87 29.82
N LEU A 272 19.40 3.96 29.57
CA LEU A 272 20.52 4.02 28.63
C LEU A 272 21.85 3.92 29.40
N LYS A 273 22.94 3.72 28.68
CA LYS A 273 24.27 3.62 29.29
C LYS A 273 24.90 4.98 29.55
N GLU A 274 24.43 5.99 28.87
CA GLU A 274 24.93 7.35 28.90
C GLU A 274 24.43 8.06 30.16
N GLU A 275 25.15 9.11 30.54
CA GLU A 275 24.79 10.03 31.62
C GLU A 275 24.71 11.46 31.07
N LEU A 276 23.78 12.22 31.59
CA LEU A 276 23.64 13.64 31.27
C LEU A 276 23.88 14.47 32.52
N PRO A 277 24.48 15.66 32.41
CA PRO A 277 24.69 16.57 33.52
C PRO A 277 23.35 16.99 34.14
N LEU A 278 23.37 17.26 35.41
CA LEU A 278 22.25 17.90 36.11
C LEU A 278 22.11 19.36 35.67
N PRO A 279 20.87 19.90 35.61
CA PRO A 279 20.66 21.29 35.28
C PRO A 279 21.17 22.21 36.41
N GLU A 280 21.37 23.48 36.10
CA GLU A 280 21.65 24.50 37.13
C GLU A 280 20.47 24.56 38.13
N GLY A 281 20.77 24.71 39.41
CA GLY A 281 19.76 24.78 40.47
C GLY A 281 19.19 23.44 40.95
N TRP A 282 19.74 22.33 40.49
CA TRP A 282 19.31 20.98 40.90
C TRP A 282 19.34 20.78 42.44
N GLU A 283 20.20 21.50 43.15
CA GLU A 283 20.36 21.42 44.61
C GLU A 283 19.04 21.75 45.32
N GLN A 284 18.24 22.66 44.78
CA GLN A 284 16.94 23.02 45.36
C GLN A 284 15.98 21.83 45.34
N VAL A 285 15.97 21.06 44.24
CA VAL A 285 15.17 19.83 44.13
C VAL A 285 15.65 18.78 45.12
N ARG A 286 16.97 18.59 45.27
CA ARG A 286 17.56 17.71 46.29
C ARG A 286 17.08 18.09 47.70
N ASP A 287 17.20 19.35 48.06
CA ASP A 287 16.85 19.83 49.39
C ASP A 287 15.35 19.66 49.70
N ILE A 288 14.51 19.85 48.68
CA ILE A 288 13.08 19.60 48.79
C ILE A 288 12.80 18.10 49.00
N HIS A 289 13.50 17.20 48.28
CA HIS A 289 13.36 15.75 48.53
C HIS A 289 13.81 15.36 49.94
N MET A 290 14.92 15.92 50.45
CA MET A 290 15.50 15.52 51.72
C MET A 290 14.71 16.06 52.92
N ASN A 291 14.29 17.31 52.86
CA ASN A 291 13.74 17.99 54.03
C ASN A 291 12.60 18.98 53.74
N GLY A 292 12.10 19.00 52.52
CA GLY A 292 11.04 19.89 52.07
C GLY A 292 11.50 21.29 51.66
N GLY A 293 12.77 21.63 51.81
CA GLY A 293 13.31 22.94 51.45
C GLY A 293 12.50 24.10 52.03
N ASN A 294 12.08 25.02 51.15
CA ASN A 294 11.26 26.18 51.50
C ASN A 294 9.75 26.00 51.28
N THR A 295 9.29 24.78 51.00
CA THR A 295 7.88 24.50 50.61
C THR A 295 6.92 24.36 51.79
N GLY A 296 7.46 24.19 53.00
CA GLY A 296 6.70 23.89 54.20
C GLY A 296 6.37 22.42 54.41
N SER A 297 6.86 21.53 53.54
CA SER A 297 6.80 20.10 53.72
C SER A 297 8.04 19.55 54.45
N THR A 298 8.02 18.28 54.79
CA THR A 298 9.18 17.59 55.44
C THR A 298 10.04 16.84 54.42
N GLY A 299 9.68 16.88 53.12
CA GLY A 299 10.30 16.05 52.11
C GLY A 299 9.96 14.57 52.23
N TRP A 300 10.65 13.75 51.52
CA TRP A 300 10.57 12.27 51.62
C TRP A 300 11.47 11.76 52.76
N GLY A 301 12.47 12.56 53.17
CA GLY A 301 13.55 12.15 54.07
C GLY A 301 14.60 11.26 53.34
N GLY A 302 15.62 10.87 54.08
CA GLY A 302 16.70 10.03 53.53
C GLY A 302 17.71 10.78 52.67
N ASP A 303 18.68 10.04 52.16
CA ASP A 303 19.75 10.56 51.30
C ASP A 303 19.30 10.65 49.86
N TRP A 304 19.63 11.76 49.20
CA TRP A 304 19.43 11.92 47.75
C TRP A 304 20.78 11.81 47.02
N ASN A 305 20.83 10.96 45.98
CA ASN A 305 22.06 10.65 45.25
C ASN A 305 22.06 11.28 43.85
N PRO A 306 22.94 12.26 43.55
CA PRO A 306 23.03 12.90 42.24
C PRO A 306 23.39 11.91 41.08
N GLU A 307 24.13 10.87 41.37
CA GLU A 307 24.54 9.89 40.31
C GLU A 307 23.35 9.07 39.78
N ILE A 308 22.31 8.87 40.61
CA ILE A 308 21.06 8.24 40.13
C ILE A 308 20.36 9.18 39.15
N SER A 309 20.36 10.45 39.44
CA SER A 309 19.63 11.48 38.69
C SER A 309 20.30 11.84 37.36
N LYS A 310 21.60 11.58 37.18
CA LYS A 310 22.33 11.76 35.93
C LYS A 310 22.06 10.68 34.92
N LYS A 311 21.58 9.50 35.33
CA LYS A 311 21.32 8.36 34.41
C LYS A 311 20.32 8.73 33.36
N CYS A 312 20.62 8.37 32.12
CA CYS A 312 19.71 8.59 31.00
C CYS A 312 18.63 7.52 30.91
N VAL A 313 17.44 7.99 30.56
CA VAL A 313 16.26 7.15 30.34
C VAL A 313 15.55 7.59 29.07
N LEU A 314 14.81 6.70 28.44
CA LEU A 314 13.74 7.09 27.54
C LEU A 314 12.59 7.59 28.40
N ARG A 315 12.07 8.80 28.12
CA ARG A 315 11.02 9.40 28.95
C ARG A 315 9.81 8.48 29.10
N THR A 316 9.35 8.27 30.31
CA THR A 316 8.20 7.42 30.63
C THR A 316 6.87 8.17 30.57
N HIS A 317 6.94 9.48 30.53
CA HIS A 317 5.82 10.41 30.39
C HIS A 317 6.33 11.75 29.83
N SER A 318 5.44 12.56 29.31
CA SER A 318 5.77 13.88 28.77
C SER A 318 5.74 15.00 29.84
N THR A 319 5.30 14.72 31.06
CA THR A 319 5.31 15.68 32.18
C THR A 319 6.72 16.19 32.47
N SER A 320 7.76 15.40 32.22
CA SER A 320 9.16 15.83 32.27
C SER A 320 9.45 17.05 31.37
N LEU A 321 8.78 17.13 30.23
CA LEU A 321 8.90 18.27 29.33
C LEU A 321 8.12 19.49 29.85
N SER A 322 6.96 19.26 30.49
CA SER A 322 6.15 20.32 31.07
C SER A 322 6.93 21.06 32.15
N ILE A 323 7.65 20.33 33.02
CA ILE A 323 8.49 20.95 34.04
C ILE A 323 9.68 21.69 33.43
N GLN A 324 10.33 21.16 32.43
CA GLN A 324 11.40 21.85 31.70
C GLN A 324 10.88 23.13 31.02
N HIS A 325 9.66 23.08 30.47
CA HIS A 325 9.02 24.24 29.87
C HIS A 325 8.66 25.31 30.95
N LEU A 326 8.14 24.88 32.08
CA LEU A 326 7.87 25.76 33.25
C LEU A 326 9.16 26.43 33.73
N ALA A 327 10.24 25.66 33.91
CA ALA A 327 11.53 26.18 34.36
C ALA A 327 12.11 27.27 33.45
N LYS A 328 11.83 27.16 32.14
CA LYS A 328 12.21 28.18 31.16
C LYS A 328 11.27 29.35 31.05
N ASN A 329 10.02 29.19 31.49
CA ASN A 329 8.95 30.19 31.44
C ASN A 329 8.23 30.27 32.76
N PRO A 330 8.92 30.82 33.81
CA PRO A 330 8.40 30.76 35.18
C PRO A 330 7.31 31.80 35.48
N ASN A 331 7.00 32.69 34.55
CA ASN A 331 6.06 33.78 34.78
C ASN A 331 4.69 33.50 34.10
N PRO A 332 3.57 33.74 34.81
CA PRO A 332 2.25 33.68 34.21
C PRO A 332 2.00 34.84 33.24
N PRO A 333 1.07 34.71 32.28
CA PRO A 333 0.32 33.52 31.99
C PRO A 333 1.09 32.52 31.12
N LEU A 334 0.90 31.21 31.38
CA LEU A 334 1.43 30.12 30.54
C LEU A 334 0.30 29.17 30.22
N LYS A 335 0.17 28.80 28.92
CA LYS A 335 -0.79 27.85 28.44
C LYS A 335 -0.16 27.09 27.29
N ALA A 336 0.34 25.89 27.58
CA ALA A 336 1.16 25.14 26.66
C ALA A 336 0.86 23.64 26.70
N PHE A 337 1.10 22.93 25.58
CA PHE A 337 0.91 21.50 25.47
C PHE A 337 2.03 20.83 24.65
N SER A 338 2.16 19.53 24.81
CA SER A 338 3.04 18.69 24.01
C SER A 338 2.35 17.38 23.68
N ILE A 339 2.38 16.97 22.41
CA ILE A 339 2.05 15.61 21.98
C ILE A 339 3.37 14.93 21.68
N SER A 340 3.65 13.86 22.40
CA SER A 340 4.99 13.30 22.41
C SER A 340 5.00 11.80 22.69
N ARG A 341 5.90 11.08 22.01
CA ARG A 341 6.12 9.66 22.30
C ARG A 341 6.73 9.46 23.66
N VAL A 342 6.22 8.47 24.37
CA VAL A 342 6.70 8.01 25.66
C VAL A 342 6.95 6.53 25.62
N TYR A 343 7.79 6.05 26.54
CA TYR A 343 8.31 4.68 26.51
C TYR A 343 8.19 4.03 27.88
N ARG A 344 7.51 2.89 27.93
CA ARG A 344 7.38 2.08 29.14
C ARG A 344 7.69 0.64 28.84
N ARG A 345 8.45 0.00 29.70
CA ARG A 345 8.82 -1.41 29.52
C ARG A 345 7.70 -2.33 30.00
N GLU A 346 6.56 -2.22 29.38
CA GLU A 346 5.38 -3.01 29.69
C GLU A 346 5.28 -4.25 28.83
N THR A 347 4.53 -5.24 29.30
CA THR A 347 4.14 -6.40 28.49
C THR A 347 3.07 -5.95 27.49
N ILE A 348 3.26 -6.27 26.22
CA ILE A 348 2.31 -5.90 25.16
C ILE A 348 1.01 -6.68 25.36
N ASP A 349 -0.09 -5.95 25.49
CA ASP A 349 -1.45 -6.46 25.53
C ASP A 349 -2.40 -5.53 24.73
N PRO A 350 -3.70 -5.78 24.65
CA PRO A 350 -4.64 -4.93 23.91
C PRO A 350 -4.69 -3.46 24.34
N THR A 351 -4.21 -3.12 25.55
CA THR A 351 -4.26 -1.79 26.14
C THR A 351 -2.89 -1.19 26.43
N HIS A 352 -1.82 -1.97 26.31
CA HIS A 352 -0.46 -1.54 26.65
C HIS A 352 0.51 -1.75 25.48
N LEU A 353 1.19 -0.67 25.13
CA LEU A 353 2.29 -0.66 24.16
C LEU A 353 3.55 -0.11 24.83
N PRO A 354 4.74 -0.61 24.47
CA PRO A 354 6.01 -0.11 25.00
C PRO A 354 6.36 1.29 24.52
N GLU A 355 5.72 1.75 23.44
CA GLU A 355 5.82 3.09 22.86
C GLU A 355 4.42 3.56 22.50
N PHE A 356 4.04 4.75 22.95
CA PHE A 356 2.76 5.38 22.63
C PHE A 356 2.84 6.89 22.66
N GLU A 357 1.86 7.56 22.06
CA GLU A 357 1.75 9.02 22.10
C GLU A 357 1.02 9.46 23.37
N GLN A 358 1.56 10.44 24.07
CA GLN A 358 0.94 11.09 25.22
C GLN A 358 0.73 12.57 24.95
N LEU A 359 -0.48 13.04 25.17
CA LEU A 359 -0.81 14.46 25.27
C LEU A 359 -0.58 14.92 26.68
N GLU A 360 0.14 16.01 26.86
CA GLU A 360 0.39 16.68 28.14
C GLU A 360 0.09 18.16 27.97
N GLY A 361 -0.57 18.75 28.96
CA GLY A 361 -0.87 20.19 28.98
C GLY A 361 -0.49 20.82 30.34
N ILE A 362 0.01 22.05 30.31
CA ILE A 362 0.28 22.85 31.47
C ILE A 362 -0.35 24.25 31.34
N VAL A 363 -1.01 24.67 32.40
CA VAL A 363 -1.58 26.03 32.52
C VAL A 363 -1.12 26.66 33.81
N MET A 364 -0.63 27.88 33.72
CA MET A 364 -0.25 28.70 34.87
C MET A 364 -0.83 30.08 34.68
N ASP A 365 -1.62 30.52 35.66
CA ASP A 365 -2.21 31.85 35.69
C ASP A 365 -2.67 32.19 37.10
N GLU A 366 -2.95 33.48 37.36
CA GLU A 366 -3.48 33.92 38.64
C GLU A 366 -4.95 33.49 38.83
N GLY A 367 -5.27 33.02 40.02
CA GLY A 367 -6.64 32.63 40.36
C GLY A 367 -7.12 31.30 39.79
N LEU A 368 -6.24 30.47 39.21
CA LEU A 368 -6.60 29.13 38.78
C LEU A 368 -7.00 28.24 39.92
N THR A 369 -8.03 27.47 39.74
CA THR A 369 -8.58 26.52 40.70
C THR A 369 -8.71 25.13 40.12
N PHE A 370 -8.89 24.12 40.96
CA PHE A 370 -9.20 22.76 40.57
C PHE A 370 -10.50 22.68 39.74
N GLY A 371 -11.49 23.55 40.03
CA GLY A 371 -12.71 23.65 39.22
C GLY A 371 -12.44 24.06 37.77
N HIS A 372 -11.45 24.94 37.55
CA HIS A 372 -11.04 25.29 36.15
C HIS A 372 -10.42 24.11 35.42
N LEU A 373 -9.62 23.28 36.11
CA LEU A 373 -9.06 22.05 35.53
C LEU A 373 -10.17 21.07 35.09
N LEU A 374 -11.16 20.84 35.97
CA LEU A 374 -12.30 19.97 35.62
C LEU A 374 -13.14 20.53 34.46
N GLY A 375 -13.33 21.87 34.46
CA GLY A 375 -14.02 22.56 33.37
C GLY A 375 -13.28 22.41 32.01
N PHE A 376 -11.96 22.55 32.05
CA PHE A 376 -11.12 22.34 30.87
C PHE A 376 -11.31 20.93 30.27
N PHE A 377 -11.23 19.89 31.09
CA PHE A 377 -11.41 18.52 30.60
C PHE A 377 -12.80 18.26 30.05
N LYS A 378 -13.85 18.78 30.65
CA LYS A 378 -15.20 18.68 30.13
C LYS A 378 -15.32 19.34 28.75
N GLU A 379 -14.75 20.52 28.57
CA GLU A 379 -14.74 21.22 27.30
C GLU A 379 -13.91 20.46 26.26
N PHE A 380 -12.70 20.06 26.62
CA PHE A 380 -11.77 19.33 25.73
C PHE A 380 -12.38 18.02 25.23
N PHE A 381 -12.81 17.14 26.15
CA PHE A 381 -13.41 15.87 25.78
C PHE A 381 -14.75 16.03 25.05
N GLY A 382 -15.55 17.02 25.42
CA GLY A 382 -16.78 17.34 24.71
C GLY A 382 -16.53 17.73 23.25
N ARG A 383 -15.49 18.55 22.99
CA ARG A 383 -15.08 18.88 21.62
C ARG A 383 -14.49 17.70 20.84
N MET A 384 -13.88 16.74 21.55
CA MET A 384 -13.42 15.48 20.98
C MET A 384 -14.56 14.48 20.68
N GLY A 385 -15.81 14.85 21.01
CA GLY A 385 -17.00 14.06 20.74
C GLY A 385 -17.42 13.09 21.86
N PHE A 386 -16.86 13.20 23.05
CA PHE A 386 -17.29 12.42 24.22
C PHE A 386 -18.39 13.15 24.96
N GLU A 387 -19.61 12.58 24.96
CA GLU A 387 -20.78 13.19 25.62
C GLU A 387 -20.72 13.07 27.14
N GLU A 388 -20.17 11.97 27.66
CA GLU A 388 -20.13 11.69 29.10
C GLU A 388 -18.68 11.69 29.60
N VAL A 389 -18.39 12.58 30.56
CA VAL A 389 -17.11 12.69 31.22
C VAL A 389 -17.33 12.68 32.75
N ARG A 390 -16.63 11.79 33.44
CA ARG A 390 -16.60 11.73 34.88
C ARG A 390 -15.19 11.84 35.43
N PHE A 391 -15.07 12.17 36.68
CA PHE A 391 -13.80 12.37 37.33
C PHE A 391 -13.71 11.49 38.57
N ARG A 392 -12.60 10.77 38.69
CA ARG A 392 -12.28 9.94 39.83
C ARG A 392 -11.08 10.53 40.60
N PRO A 393 -11.03 10.52 41.91
CA PRO A 393 -9.83 10.91 42.66
C PRO A 393 -8.66 10.01 42.24
N GLY A 394 -7.51 10.61 41.92
CA GLY A 394 -6.27 9.94 41.60
C GLY A 394 -5.17 10.29 42.61
N TYR A 395 -4.01 9.64 42.49
CA TYR A 395 -2.81 9.98 43.26
C TYR A 395 -1.59 10.02 42.32
N PHE A 396 -0.91 11.16 42.33
CA PHE A 396 0.38 11.30 41.66
C PHE A 396 1.32 12.05 42.60
N PRO A 397 2.64 11.69 42.66
CA PRO A 397 3.57 12.32 43.62
C PRO A 397 3.76 13.82 43.38
N TYR A 398 3.45 14.32 42.20
CA TYR A 398 3.69 15.70 41.74
C TYR A 398 2.45 16.59 41.78
N THR A 399 1.25 16.06 42.05
CA THR A 399 0.00 16.85 42.10
C THR A 399 -0.79 16.62 43.38
N GLU A 400 -1.49 17.68 43.83
CA GLU A 400 -2.44 17.67 44.96
C GLU A 400 -3.38 18.88 44.84
N PRO A 401 -4.69 18.71 44.65
CA PRO A 401 -5.41 17.46 44.42
C PRO A 401 -5.14 16.86 43.04
N SER A 402 -5.36 15.55 42.94
CA SER A 402 -5.20 14.77 41.70
C SER A 402 -6.51 14.15 41.26
N VAL A 403 -6.68 13.96 39.94
CA VAL A 403 -7.90 13.43 39.32
C VAL A 403 -7.58 12.60 38.12
N GLU A 404 -8.37 11.56 37.89
CA GLU A 404 -8.38 10.73 36.68
C GLU A 404 -9.67 10.97 35.92
N PRO A 405 -9.62 11.65 34.74
CA PRO A 405 -10.78 11.79 33.87
C PRO A 405 -11.07 10.49 33.16
N GLU A 406 -12.34 10.10 33.15
CA GLU A 406 -12.84 8.95 32.41
C GLU A 406 -13.94 9.40 31.46
N VAL A 407 -14.00 8.77 30.28
CA VAL A 407 -15.05 8.99 29.29
C VAL A 407 -15.81 7.69 29.03
N TRP A 408 -17.08 7.83 28.66
CA TRP A 408 -17.86 6.67 28.24
C TRP A 408 -17.58 6.34 26.77
N VAL A 409 -17.28 5.07 26.49
CA VAL A 409 -17.07 4.53 25.16
C VAL A 409 -18.01 3.36 24.95
N ASP A 410 -18.87 3.44 23.94
CA ASP A 410 -19.82 2.38 23.62
C ASP A 410 -19.12 1.03 23.37
N GLY A 411 -19.58 0.00 24.06
CA GLY A 411 -18.99 -1.34 24.01
C GLY A 411 -17.80 -1.57 24.94
N LEU A 412 -17.17 -0.52 25.49
CA LEU A 412 -16.07 -0.63 26.47
C LEU A 412 -16.48 -0.14 27.88
N GLY A 413 -17.46 0.76 27.95
CA GLY A 413 -17.84 1.40 29.22
C GLY A 413 -16.95 2.60 29.57
N TRP A 414 -16.73 2.83 30.85
CA TRP A 414 -15.86 3.91 31.34
C TRP A 414 -14.38 3.59 31.07
N VAL A 415 -13.71 4.45 30.32
CA VAL A 415 -12.30 4.34 29.96
C VAL A 415 -11.54 5.52 30.56
N GLU A 416 -10.49 5.23 31.34
CA GLU A 416 -9.55 6.22 31.85
C GLU A 416 -8.69 6.74 30.68
N LEU A 417 -8.61 8.06 30.55
CA LEU A 417 -7.82 8.71 29.49
C LEU A 417 -6.54 9.38 30.00
N GLY A 418 -6.33 9.42 31.30
CA GLY A 418 -5.10 9.96 31.87
C GLY A 418 -5.26 10.47 33.29
N GLY A 419 -4.25 11.19 33.76
CA GLY A 419 -4.23 11.82 35.06
C GLY A 419 -4.04 13.33 34.99
N ALA A 420 -4.53 14.06 35.98
CA ALA A 420 -4.35 15.51 36.06
C ALA A 420 -4.37 15.98 37.52
N GLY A 421 -3.95 17.20 37.73
CA GLY A 421 -4.00 17.80 39.08
C GLY A 421 -3.36 19.17 39.12
N ILE A 422 -3.37 19.74 40.30
CA ILE A 422 -2.63 20.98 40.62
C ILE A 422 -1.23 20.59 41.07
N PHE A 423 -0.20 21.13 40.43
CA PHE A 423 1.17 20.87 40.86
C PHE A 423 1.40 21.25 42.33
N ARG A 424 2.09 20.38 43.02
CA ARG A 424 2.50 20.64 44.43
C ARG A 424 3.57 21.72 44.46
N LYS A 425 3.68 22.40 45.59
CA LYS A 425 4.72 23.41 45.82
C LYS A 425 6.13 22.81 45.68
N GLU A 426 6.31 21.56 46.09
CA GLU A 426 7.58 20.83 45.97
C GLU A 426 8.07 20.71 44.53
N VAL A 427 7.15 20.72 43.55
CA VAL A 427 7.45 20.66 42.13
C VAL A 427 7.72 22.04 41.53
N THR A 428 6.99 23.06 41.97
CA THR A 428 7.04 24.40 41.36
C THR A 428 8.02 25.36 42.04
N ALA A 429 8.31 25.17 43.32
CA ALA A 429 9.17 26.08 44.09
C ALA A 429 10.64 26.19 43.61
N PRO A 430 11.24 25.17 42.94
CA PRO A 430 12.59 25.30 42.37
C PRO A 430 12.69 26.25 41.18
N TRP A 431 11.60 26.52 40.53
CA TRP A 431 11.53 27.26 39.28
C TRP A 431 10.81 28.61 39.45
#